data_64ee95c7a655884b4a361d23bea0336d
#
_entry.id   64ee95c7a655884b4a361d23bea0336d
#
_cell.length_a   1.000
_cell.length_b   1.000
_cell.length_c   1.000
_cell.angle_alpha   90.00
_cell.angle_beta   90.00
_cell.angle_gamma   90.00
#
_symmetry.space_group_name_H-M   'P 1'
#
loop_
_entity.id
_entity.type
_entity.pdbx_description
1 polymer ?
#
loop_
_entity_poly.entity_id
_entity_poly.type
_entity_poly.pdbx_seq_one_letter_code
_entity_poly.pdbx_strand_id
1 'polypeptide(L)'
;MKKVVPALLACLALAAPANAESYDFELPQRWNEDLAPGTHCATPGRTDTYVEATRRWFKQTDAASVSNDTEAPVPVEQTVKEKRVQTLEVSGTFTPKGDLVENVSRAYGWKYVHEVYWSLNQVVGPYTLDSGKQGRLVWGFTMLDGDAQDVECSPDQVWQPIGQPYSFSVPEARYSELRVESTQL
;
A
#
# COMPACT_ATOMS: atom_id res chain seq x y z
N MET A 1 61.80 21.24 20.29
CA MET A 1 60.66 20.45 20.81
C MET A 1 59.48 20.69 19.88
N LYS A 2 59.19 19.75 18.97
CA LYS A 2 58.06 19.84 18.02
C LYS A 2 56.86 19.07 18.62
N LYS A 3 55.79 19.77 18.92
CA LYS A 3 54.52 19.16 19.40
C LYS A 3 53.74 18.62 18.19
N VAL A 4 53.56 17.32 18.17
CA VAL A 4 52.67 16.62 17.20
C VAL A 4 51.25 16.61 17.80
N VAL A 5 50.29 17.21 17.09
CA VAL A 5 48.90 17.17 17.44
C VAL A 5 48.27 16.01 16.66
N PRO A 6 47.62 15.01 17.29
CA PRO A 6 46.91 13.98 16.55
C PRO A 6 45.59 14.53 16.05
N ALA A 7 45.35 14.46 14.73
CA ALA A 7 44.06 14.73 14.11
C ALA A 7 43.12 13.55 14.37
N LEU A 8 42.08 13.80 15.16
CA LEU A 8 40.95 12.85 15.31
C LEU A 8 40.11 12.89 14.05
N LEU A 9 40.19 11.84 13.23
CA LEU A 9 39.23 11.62 12.15
C LEU A 9 37.92 11.09 12.76
N ALA A 10 36.91 11.96 12.84
CA ALA A 10 35.54 11.55 13.15
C ALA A 10 34.90 10.93 11.88
N CYS A 11 34.80 9.61 11.83
CA CYS A 11 33.97 8.92 10.84
C CYS A 11 32.51 9.20 11.16
N LEU A 12 31.90 10.15 10.46
CA LEU A 12 30.45 10.29 10.36
C LEU A 12 29.93 9.11 9.50
N ALA A 13 29.46 8.09 10.17
CA ALA A 13 28.64 7.07 9.50
C ALA A 13 27.31 7.74 9.12
N LEU A 14 27.19 8.13 7.85
CA LEU A 14 25.91 8.49 7.25
C LEU A 14 25.05 7.22 7.23
N ALA A 15 24.13 7.09 8.18
CA ALA A 15 23.06 6.11 8.09
C ALA A 15 22.26 6.46 6.84
N ALA A 16 22.42 5.66 5.78
CA ALA A 16 21.55 5.74 4.62
C ALA A 16 20.10 5.57 5.08
N PRO A 17 19.16 6.41 4.62
CA PRO A 17 17.76 6.20 4.90
C PRO A 17 17.41 4.79 4.42
N ALA A 18 16.80 3.98 5.28
CA ALA A 18 16.26 2.70 4.90
C ALA A 18 15.21 3.01 3.81
N ASN A 19 15.57 2.82 2.53
CA ASN A 19 14.65 2.93 1.44
C ASN A 19 13.53 1.95 1.75
N ALA A 20 12.33 2.47 1.98
CA ALA A 20 11.14 1.66 2.07
C ALA A 20 10.96 1.02 0.69
N GLU A 21 11.38 -0.24 0.55
CA GLU A 21 11.19 -0.98 -0.69
C GLU A 21 9.67 -1.18 -0.86
N SER A 22 9.07 -0.39 -1.75
CA SER A 22 7.74 -0.67 -2.25
C SER A 22 7.87 -1.69 -3.37
N TYR A 23 7.11 -2.78 -3.31
CA TYR A 23 6.99 -3.69 -4.45
C TYR A 23 5.53 -3.81 -4.85
N ASP A 24 5.34 -4.08 -6.14
CA ASP A 24 4.03 -4.15 -6.74
C ASP A 24 3.50 -5.59 -6.69
N PHE A 25 2.22 -5.70 -6.39
CA PHE A 25 1.47 -6.94 -6.52
C PHE A 25 0.78 -7.00 -7.89
N GLU A 26 0.34 -8.18 -8.26
CA GLU A 26 -0.55 -8.35 -9.41
C GLU A 26 -1.84 -7.53 -9.21
N LEU A 27 -2.28 -6.85 -10.28
CA LEU A 27 -3.53 -6.11 -10.28
C LEU A 27 -4.72 -7.05 -10.04
N PRO A 28 -5.71 -6.62 -9.26
CA PRO A 28 -6.92 -7.43 -9.08
C PRO A 28 -7.69 -7.53 -10.41
N GLN A 29 -8.30 -8.70 -10.62
CA GLN A 29 -9.18 -8.87 -11.77
C GLN A 29 -10.40 -7.95 -11.64
N ARG A 30 -10.71 -7.20 -12.70
CA ARG A 30 -11.91 -6.39 -12.79
C ARG A 30 -13.14 -7.28 -13.03
N TRP A 31 -14.19 -7.03 -12.29
CA TRP A 31 -15.41 -7.84 -12.33
C TRP A 31 -16.57 -7.12 -13.05
N ASN A 32 -16.52 -5.79 -13.12
CA ASN A 32 -17.59 -4.96 -13.64
C ASN A 32 -17.02 -3.83 -14.51
N GLU A 33 -17.43 -3.79 -15.76
CA GLU A 33 -17.03 -2.78 -16.76
C GLU A 33 -18.21 -1.90 -17.23
N ASP A 34 -19.40 -2.11 -16.64
CA ASP A 34 -20.65 -1.50 -17.12
C ASP A 34 -20.68 0.03 -17.06
N LEU A 35 -19.73 0.66 -16.36
CA LEU A 35 -19.65 2.12 -16.19
C LEU A 35 -18.61 2.78 -17.09
N ALA A 36 -17.89 2.02 -17.91
CA ALA A 36 -16.84 2.59 -18.77
C ALA A 36 -17.41 3.62 -19.73
N PRO A 37 -16.80 4.81 -19.90
CA PRO A 37 -17.23 5.79 -20.87
C PRO A 37 -17.38 5.17 -22.28
N GLY A 38 -18.50 5.45 -22.93
CA GLY A 38 -18.85 4.89 -24.24
C GLY A 38 -19.61 3.55 -24.19
N THR A 39 -19.78 2.92 -23.02
CA THR A 39 -20.61 1.72 -22.87
C THR A 39 -22.09 2.07 -22.65
N HIS A 40 -22.96 1.08 -22.85
CA HIS A 40 -24.41 1.26 -22.71
C HIS A 40 -24.82 1.44 -21.25
N CYS A 41 -25.78 2.34 -21.00
CA CYS A 41 -26.42 2.53 -19.70
C CYS A 41 -27.95 2.46 -19.82
N ALA A 42 -28.61 1.98 -18.77
CA ALA A 42 -30.05 1.72 -18.80
C ALA A 42 -30.93 2.94 -18.49
N THR A 43 -30.43 3.91 -17.72
CA THR A 43 -31.25 5.00 -17.17
C THR A 43 -30.62 6.36 -17.47
N PRO A 44 -31.14 7.10 -18.45
CA PRO A 44 -30.67 8.47 -18.73
C PRO A 44 -30.73 9.38 -17.50
N GLY A 45 -29.70 10.22 -17.32
CA GLY A 45 -29.54 11.12 -16.17
C GLY A 45 -28.98 10.47 -14.90
N ARG A 46 -28.79 9.14 -14.88
CA ARG A 46 -28.06 8.48 -13.78
C ARG A 46 -26.61 8.90 -13.82
N THR A 47 -26.05 9.22 -12.65
CA THR A 47 -24.62 9.47 -12.46
C THR A 47 -23.98 8.33 -11.66
N ASP A 48 -22.71 8.06 -11.96
CA ASP A 48 -21.89 7.06 -11.24
C ASP A 48 -20.42 7.43 -11.41
N THR A 49 -19.50 6.64 -10.85
CA THR A 49 -18.06 6.84 -11.01
C THR A 49 -17.42 5.58 -11.58
N TYR A 50 -16.82 5.70 -12.76
CA TYR A 50 -15.94 4.69 -13.33
C TYR A 50 -14.59 4.72 -12.64
N VAL A 51 -14.00 3.58 -12.36
CA VAL A 51 -12.69 3.44 -11.72
C VAL A 51 -11.82 2.47 -12.49
N GLU A 52 -10.52 2.78 -12.62
CA GLU A 52 -9.51 1.93 -13.27
C GLU A 52 -8.30 1.77 -12.36
N ALA A 53 -7.97 0.53 -11.97
CA ALA A 53 -6.80 0.23 -11.16
C ALA A 53 -5.53 0.31 -12.01
N THR A 54 -4.53 1.04 -11.54
CA THR A 54 -3.25 1.22 -12.24
C THR A 54 -2.08 0.56 -11.53
N ARG A 55 -2.15 0.39 -10.19
CA ARG A 55 -1.09 -0.20 -9.38
C ARG A 55 -1.66 -0.82 -8.12
N ARG A 56 -1.19 -2.00 -7.72
CA ARG A 56 -1.41 -2.60 -6.41
C ARG A 56 -0.07 -2.84 -5.75
N TRP A 57 0.17 -2.25 -4.57
CA TRP A 57 1.50 -2.19 -4.00
C TRP A 57 1.52 -2.24 -2.47
N PHE A 58 2.69 -2.55 -1.91
CA PHE A 58 2.93 -2.56 -0.48
C PHE A 58 3.49 -1.22 -0.01
N LYS A 59 2.73 -0.53 0.84
CA LYS A 59 3.17 0.66 1.55
C LYS A 59 3.78 0.24 2.89
N GLN A 60 5.08 0.04 2.92
CA GLN A 60 5.78 -0.28 4.16
C GLN A 60 5.73 0.93 5.11
N THR A 61 5.35 0.69 6.37
CA THR A 61 5.32 1.72 7.42
C THR A 61 6.40 1.53 8.47
N ASP A 62 6.78 0.27 8.71
CA ASP A 62 7.74 -0.07 9.75
C ASP A 62 8.49 -1.37 9.43
N ALA A 63 9.62 -1.58 10.15
CA ALA A 63 10.39 -2.80 10.05
C ALA A 63 11.17 -3.07 11.35
N ALA A 64 11.45 -4.35 11.61
CA ALA A 64 12.35 -4.79 12.68
C ALA A 64 13.36 -5.80 12.13
N SER A 65 14.65 -5.63 12.49
CA SER A 65 15.66 -6.64 12.20
C SER A 65 15.51 -7.82 13.16
N VAL A 66 15.65 -9.02 12.63
CA VAL A 66 15.57 -10.28 13.37
C VAL A 66 16.75 -11.18 13.01
N SER A 67 17.27 -11.94 13.97
CA SER A 67 18.32 -12.93 13.74
C SER A 67 18.01 -14.19 14.52
N ASN A 68 18.44 -15.35 13.99
CA ASN A 68 18.40 -16.62 14.66
C ASN A 68 19.80 -17.22 14.72
N ASP A 69 20.46 -17.06 15.85
CA ASP A 69 21.81 -17.57 16.10
C ASP A 69 21.77 -18.98 16.76
N THR A 70 20.59 -19.62 16.83
CA THR A 70 20.41 -20.96 17.39
C THR A 70 20.54 -22.05 16.31
N GLU A 71 20.64 -23.30 16.72
CA GLU A 71 20.75 -24.47 15.82
C GLU A 71 19.39 -24.93 15.25
N ALA A 72 18.27 -24.36 15.73
CA ALA A 72 16.92 -24.74 15.31
C ALA A 72 16.12 -23.51 14.80
N PRO A 73 15.11 -23.72 13.93
CA PRO A 73 14.18 -22.63 13.55
C PRO A 73 13.46 -22.05 14.78
N VAL A 74 13.29 -20.74 14.80
CA VAL A 74 12.60 -20.02 15.89
C VAL A 74 11.46 -19.17 15.36
N PRO A 75 10.37 -18.99 16.14
CA PRO A 75 9.36 -18.01 15.82
C PRO A 75 9.90 -16.58 16.06
N VAL A 76 9.64 -15.68 15.13
CA VAL A 76 9.97 -14.26 15.25
C VAL A 76 8.69 -13.43 15.12
N GLU A 77 8.52 -12.48 16.02
CA GLU A 77 7.39 -11.59 16.06
C GLU A 77 7.80 -10.19 16.55
N GLN A 78 6.97 -9.20 16.26
CA GLN A 78 7.20 -7.82 16.70
C GLN A 78 5.91 -7.19 17.18
N THR A 79 5.95 -6.58 18.35
CA THR A 79 4.83 -5.77 18.84
C THR A 79 4.86 -4.37 18.23
N VAL A 80 3.73 -3.93 17.69
CA VAL A 80 3.54 -2.59 17.15
C VAL A 80 3.62 -1.55 18.28
N LYS A 81 4.58 -0.62 18.19
CA LYS A 81 4.86 0.39 19.21
C LYS A 81 4.07 1.68 19.03
N GLU A 82 3.58 1.92 17.82
CA GLU A 82 2.80 3.11 17.48
C GLU A 82 1.62 2.74 16.57
N LYS A 83 0.47 3.40 16.80
CA LYS A 83 -0.66 3.27 15.88
C LYS A 83 -0.28 3.87 14.53
N ARG A 84 -0.47 3.11 13.45
CA ARG A 84 -0.31 3.58 12.07
C ARG A 84 -1.66 3.47 11.37
N VAL A 85 -2.03 4.54 10.68
CA VAL A 85 -3.33 4.63 9.99
C VAL A 85 -3.06 4.94 8.53
N GLN A 86 -3.79 4.27 7.66
CA GLN A 86 -3.84 4.57 6.23
C GLN A 86 -5.29 4.80 5.83
N THR A 87 -5.53 5.91 5.17
CA THR A 87 -6.87 6.31 4.69
C THR A 87 -6.88 6.43 3.17
N LEU A 88 -8.09 6.46 2.61
CA LEU A 88 -8.31 6.82 1.21
C LEU A 88 -7.69 8.21 0.94
N GLU A 89 -6.91 8.29 -0.13
CA GLU A 89 -6.32 9.52 -0.66
C GLU A 89 -6.89 9.78 -2.06
N VAL A 90 -7.22 11.03 -2.36
CA VAL A 90 -7.74 11.46 -3.68
C VAL A 90 -6.95 12.68 -4.13
N SER A 91 -6.54 12.72 -5.39
CA SER A 91 -5.78 13.83 -5.95
C SER A 91 -6.66 15.06 -6.22
N GLY A 92 -6.08 16.25 -6.01
CA GLY A 92 -6.72 17.53 -6.33
C GLY A 92 -7.68 18.03 -5.25
N THR A 93 -8.39 19.13 -5.59
CA THR A 93 -9.39 19.78 -4.71
C THR A 93 -10.81 19.24 -4.92
N PHE A 94 -10.96 18.22 -5.71
CA PHE A 94 -12.24 17.65 -6.10
C PHE A 94 -12.73 16.66 -5.04
N THR A 95 -13.99 16.85 -4.60
CA THR A 95 -14.66 15.84 -3.75
C THR A 95 -15.40 14.89 -4.68
N PRO A 96 -15.05 13.58 -4.67
CA PRO A 96 -15.74 12.59 -5.50
C PRO A 96 -17.25 12.62 -5.26
N LYS A 97 -18.03 12.53 -6.33
CA LYS A 97 -19.47 12.31 -6.22
C LYS A 97 -19.70 10.81 -6.00
N GLY A 98 -20.38 10.47 -4.92
CA GLY A 98 -20.66 9.08 -4.57
C GLY A 98 -19.59 8.45 -3.67
N ASP A 99 -19.74 7.17 -3.40
CA ASP A 99 -18.80 6.40 -2.59
C ASP A 99 -17.74 5.74 -3.47
N LEU A 100 -16.58 6.41 -3.59
CA LEU A 100 -15.46 5.91 -4.39
C LEU A 100 -15.01 4.51 -3.94
N VAL A 101 -14.97 4.26 -2.62
CA VAL A 101 -14.58 2.95 -2.08
C VAL A 101 -15.60 1.88 -2.46
N GLU A 102 -16.88 2.22 -2.47
CA GLU A 102 -17.93 1.30 -2.94
C GLU A 102 -17.75 0.97 -4.42
N ASN A 103 -17.45 1.97 -5.25
CA ASN A 103 -17.22 1.76 -6.68
C ASN A 103 -15.97 0.91 -6.95
N VAL A 104 -14.86 1.16 -6.23
CA VAL A 104 -13.66 0.33 -6.28
C VAL A 104 -13.96 -1.11 -5.83
N SER A 105 -14.69 -1.27 -4.73
CA SER A 105 -15.08 -2.59 -4.21
C SER A 105 -16.02 -3.33 -5.17
N ARG A 106 -16.91 -2.64 -5.85
CA ARG A 106 -17.79 -3.21 -6.89
C ARG A 106 -16.98 -3.66 -8.10
N ALA A 107 -15.98 -2.88 -8.51
CA ALA A 107 -15.14 -3.21 -9.66
C ALA A 107 -14.14 -4.33 -9.38
N TYR A 108 -13.55 -4.39 -8.18
CA TYR A 108 -12.41 -5.26 -7.86
C TYR A 108 -12.61 -6.17 -6.63
N GLY A 109 -13.77 -6.14 -5.98
CA GLY A 109 -14.11 -6.95 -4.80
C GLY A 109 -14.18 -6.15 -3.50
N TRP A 110 -14.92 -6.68 -2.53
CA TRP A 110 -15.31 -6.02 -1.26
C TRP A 110 -14.19 -5.92 -0.20
N LYS A 111 -12.94 -5.90 -0.58
CA LYS A 111 -11.78 -5.84 0.32
C LYS A 111 -11.23 -4.42 0.55
N TYR A 112 -11.69 -3.44 -0.20
CA TYR A 112 -11.23 -2.06 -0.09
C TYR A 112 -12.02 -1.31 0.97
N VAL A 113 -11.34 -0.43 1.72
CA VAL A 113 -11.90 0.27 2.87
C VAL A 113 -11.48 1.74 2.87
N HIS A 114 -12.24 2.59 3.57
CA HIS A 114 -11.87 4.00 3.75
C HIS A 114 -10.65 4.19 4.66
N GLU A 115 -10.50 3.31 5.65
CA GLU A 115 -9.42 3.35 6.63
C GLU A 115 -9.00 1.95 7.04
N VAL A 116 -7.68 1.73 7.15
CA VAL A 116 -7.09 0.55 7.76
C VAL A 116 -5.99 0.98 8.73
N TYR A 117 -5.76 0.25 9.81
CA TYR A 117 -4.76 0.63 10.79
C TYR A 117 -4.09 -0.57 11.46
N TRP A 118 -2.84 -0.34 11.91
CA TRP A 118 -2.16 -1.16 12.91
C TRP A 118 -2.39 -0.55 14.28
N SER A 119 -2.92 -1.34 15.21
CA SER A 119 -3.16 -0.89 16.58
C SER A 119 -1.89 -0.94 17.42
N LEU A 120 -1.78 -0.05 18.40
CA LEU A 120 -0.79 -0.18 19.47
C LEU A 120 -0.90 -1.56 20.13
N ASN A 121 0.25 -2.19 20.43
CA ASN A 121 0.37 -3.53 21.01
C ASN A 121 -0.14 -4.69 20.15
N GLN A 122 -0.49 -4.46 18.89
CA GLN A 122 -0.78 -5.55 17.96
C GLN A 122 0.52 -6.29 17.62
N VAL A 123 0.43 -7.62 17.52
CA VAL A 123 1.57 -8.47 17.17
C VAL A 123 1.62 -8.69 15.66
N VAL A 124 2.80 -8.48 15.07
CA VAL A 124 3.15 -8.81 13.68
C VAL A 124 3.89 -10.16 13.72
N GLY A 125 3.42 -11.14 12.97
CA GLY A 125 3.91 -12.52 13.05
C GLY A 125 2.96 -13.43 13.85
N PRO A 126 3.42 -14.59 14.37
CA PRO A 126 4.79 -15.09 14.24
C PRO A 126 5.16 -15.60 12.85
N TYR A 127 6.41 -15.48 12.47
CA TYR A 127 7.02 -16.08 11.28
C TYR A 127 8.15 -17.01 11.71
N THR A 128 8.45 -18.03 10.94
CA THR A 128 9.57 -18.94 11.23
C THR A 128 10.85 -18.41 10.59
N LEU A 129 11.90 -18.23 11.37
CA LEU A 129 13.25 -17.88 10.92
C LEU A 129 14.17 -19.08 11.13
N ASP A 130 14.74 -19.60 10.04
CA ASP A 130 15.63 -20.74 10.07
C ASP A 130 16.93 -20.46 10.83
N SER A 131 17.60 -21.55 11.27
CA SER A 131 18.88 -21.50 11.96
C SER A 131 19.95 -20.73 11.18
N GLY A 132 20.70 -19.87 11.86
CA GLY A 132 21.78 -19.07 11.27
C GLY A 132 21.32 -18.02 10.26
N LYS A 133 20.02 -17.71 10.18
CA LYS A 133 19.48 -16.70 9.27
C LYS A 133 19.26 -15.39 9.97
N GLN A 134 19.39 -14.32 9.16
CA GLN A 134 19.03 -12.96 9.52
C GLN A 134 17.97 -12.45 8.55
N GLY A 135 17.19 -11.48 8.98
CA GLY A 135 16.14 -10.94 8.13
C GLY A 135 15.51 -9.68 8.71
N ARG A 136 14.49 -9.22 8.02
CA ARG A 136 13.67 -8.08 8.41
C ARG A 136 12.21 -8.48 8.43
N LEU A 137 11.57 -8.31 9.56
CA LEU A 137 10.14 -8.36 9.68
C LEU A 137 9.60 -6.99 9.28
N VAL A 138 8.85 -6.91 8.17
CA VAL A 138 8.29 -5.66 7.64
C VAL A 138 6.78 -5.71 7.72
N TRP A 139 6.15 -4.55 7.98
CA TRP A 139 4.70 -4.42 7.98
C TRP A 139 4.22 -3.06 7.49
N GLY A 140 2.98 -2.99 7.09
CA GLY A 140 2.35 -1.81 6.52
C GLY A 140 0.99 -2.13 5.94
N PHE A 141 0.72 -1.62 4.74
CA PHE A 141 -0.59 -1.70 4.10
C PHE A 141 -0.47 -2.13 2.64
N THR A 142 -1.40 -2.96 2.19
CA THR A 142 -1.63 -3.14 0.76
C THR A 142 -2.52 -2.00 0.27
N MET A 143 -2.10 -1.35 -0.81
CA MET A 143 -2.75 -0.21 -1.44
C MET A 143 -3.14 -0.53 -2.88
N LEU A 144 -4.24 0.05 -3.34
CA LEU A 144 -4.63 0.08 -4.74
C LEU A 144 -4.67 1.54 -5.20
N ASP A 145 -3.84 1.87 -6.18
CA ASP A 145 -3.88 3.14 -6.88
C ASP A 145 -4.68 2.99 -8.16
N GLY A 146 -5.35 4.05 -8.57
CA GLY A 146 -6.11 4.06 -9.80
C GLY A 146 -6.57 5.44 -10.20
N ASP A 147 -7.23 5.49 -11.35
CA ASP A 147 -7.89 6.66 -11.89
C ASP A 147 -9.40 6.50 -11.82
N ALA A 148 -10.08 7.61 -11.57
CA ALA A 148 -11.52 7.66 -11.49
C ALA A 148 -12.07 8.76 -12.42
N GLN A 149 -13.24 8.49 -13.00
CA GLN A 149 -13.95 9.39 -13.86
C GLN A 149 -15.44 9.35 -13.54
N ASP A 150 -16.00 10.48 -13.12
CA ASP A 150 -17.45 10.60 -12.99
C ASP A 150 -18.11 10.51 -14.35
N VAL A 151 -19.22 9.79 -14.41
CA VAL A 151 -19.96 9.52 -15.65
C VAL A 151 -21.45 9.78 -15.45
N GLU A 152 -22.11 10.21 -16.53
CA GLU A 152 -23.56 10.37 -16.59
C GLU A 152 -24.11 9.58 -17.77
N CYS A 153 -25.23 8.90 -17.56
CA CYS A 153 -25.95 8.23 -18.62
C CYS A 153 -26.67 9.27 -19.49
N SER A 154 -26.24 9.39 -20.75
CA SER A 154 -26.82 10.32 -21.72
C SER A 154 -28.24 9.91 -22.14
N PRO A 155 -29.03 10.79 -22.79
CA PRO A 155 -30.30 10.43 -23.40
C PRO A 155 -30.21 9.29 -24.42
N ASP A 156 -29.05 9.13 -25.05
CA ASP A 156 -28.77 8.05 -26.02
C ASP A 156 -28.38 6.71 -25.33
N GLN A 157 -28.52 6.64 -24.00
CA GLN A 157 -28.19 5.46 -23.19
C GLN A 157 -26.71 5.05 -23.29
N VAL A 158 -25.79 6.03 -23.30
CA VAL A 158 -24.33 5.80 -23.30
C VAL A 158 -23.71 6.57 -22.15
N TRP A 159 -22.80 5.92 -21.40
CA TRP A 159 -22.03 6.58 -20.36
C TRP A 159 -21.12 7.65 -20.95
N GLN A 160 -21.30 8.88 -20.51
CA GLN A 160 -20.51 10.05 -20.91
C GLN A 160 -19.69 10.54 -19.71
N PRO A 161 -18.39 10.87 -19.91
CA PRO A 161 -17.60 11.45 -18.82
C PRO A 161 -18.11 12.84 -18.46
N ILE A 162 -18.16 13.15 -17.17
CA ILE A 162 -18.46 14.47 -16.61
C ILE A 162 -17.35 14.92 -15.69
N GLY A 163 -16.98 16.21 -15.75
CA GLY A 163 -15.87 16.76 -14.97
C GLY A 163 -14.50 16.29 -15.47
N GLN A 164 -13.50 16.44 -14.61
CA GLN A 164 -12.13 16.01 -14.89
C GLN A 164 -11.85 14.66 -14.21
N PRO A 165 -11.04 13.78 -14.82
CA PRO A 165 -10.57 12.59 -14.15
C PRO A 165 -9.68 12.96 -12.95
N TYR A 166 -9.64 12.08 -11.96
CA TYR A 166 -8.81 12.22 -10.77
C TYR A 166 -8.22 10.88 -10.37
N SER A 167 -7.07 10.91 -9.67
CA SER A 167 -6.44 9.69 -9.20
C SER A 167 -6.80 9.42 -7.75
N PHE A 168 -6.79 8.15 -7.35
CA PHE A 168 -7.04 7.72 -5.98
C PHE A 168 -5.99 6.71 -5.51
N SER A 169 -5.85 6.61 -4.19
CA SER A 169 -5.12 5.53 -3.52
C SER A 169 -5.98 5.03 -2.36
N VAL A 170 -6.42 3.79 -2.43
CA VAL A 170 -7.34 3.19 -1.44
C VAL A 170 -6.68 2.03 -0.71
N PRO A 171 -6.77 1.96 0.63
CA PRO A 171 -6.23 0.85 1.37
C PRO A 171 -7.08 -0.42 1.21
N GLU A 172 -6.39 -1.56 1.09
CA GLU A 172 -7.01 -2.88 1.00
C GLU A 172 -7.00 -3.60 2.35
N ALA A 173 -5.80 -3.74 2.94
CA ALA A 173 -5.61 -4.50 4.17
C ALA A 173 -4.28 -4.16 4.85
N ARG A 174 -4.13 -4.65 6.07
CA ARG A 174 -2.81 -4.78 6.70
C ARG A 174 -2.02 -5.87 6.00
N TYR A 175 -0.72 -5.63 5.87
CA TYR A 175 0.20 -6.61 5.30
C TYR A 175 1.48 -6.68 6.12
N SER A 176 2.03 -7.87 6.25
CA SER A 176 3.34 -8.09 6.87
C SER A 176 3.99 -9.33 6.27
N GLU A 177 5.32 -9.34 6.29
CA GLU A 177 6.12 -10.49 5.84
C GLU A 177 7.47 -10.51 6.54
N LEU A 178 8.12 -11.69 6.53
CA LEU A 178 9.51 -11.86 6.90
C LEU A 178 10.36 -11.93 5.63
N ARG A 179 11.27 -10.98 5.47
CA ARG A 179 12.29 -10.97 4.42
C ARG A 179 13.58 -11.55 4.99
N VAL A 180 13.96 -12.73 4.54
CA VAL A 180 15.21 -13.38 4.95
C VAL A 180 16.32 -12.88 4.04
N GLU A 181 17.41 -12.41 4.62
CA GLU A 181 18.59 -11.99 3.86
C GLU A 181 19.26 -13.22 3.23
N SER A 182 19.49 -13.16 1.92
CA SER A 182 20.32 -14.16 1.25
C SER A 182 21.76 -14.00 1.75
N THR A 183 22.29 -14.99 2.43
CA THR A 183 23.71 -15.05 2.76
C THR A 183 24.49 -15.03 1.45
N GLN A 184 25.05 -13.89 1.04
CA GLN A 184 26.06 -13.88 -0.03
C GLN A 184 27.29 -14.58 0.54
N LEU A 185 27.56 -15.78 0.04
CA LEU A 185 28.81 -16.51 0.22
C LEU A 185 29.86 -15.93 -0.70
#